data_1a2f21aa7caa5482bfbe88322da15f54
#
_entry.id   1a2f21aa7caa5482bfbe88322da15f54
#
_cell.length_a   1.000
_cell.length_b   1.000
_cell.length_c   1.000
_cell.angle_alpha   90.00
_cell.angle_beta   90.00
_cell.angle_gamma   90.00
#
_symmetry.space_group_name_H-M   'P 1'
#
loop_
_entity.id
_entity.type
_entity.pdbx_description
1 polymer ?
#
loop_
_entity_poly.entity_id
_entity_poly.type
_entity_poly.pdbx_seq_one_letter_code
_entity_poly.pdbx_strand_id
1 'polypeptide(L)'
;MLAVAVVSVMALSVLVVALSQGVLVAAISLPPAMLFSFLALLLFWFPRVEVDDYGVRILNVFREVKVSWGAIKRIDTRWALEITTSEGKFTAWGATAPGRHSSIFASRDQGQHLPESTYIAGTVRPGDLITSDSGAAAAHIRRIWEAGRDKSLEAKVEVRWHFGKLAGVLTLLVLNLLVF
;
A
#
# COMPACT_ATOMS: atom_id res chain seq x y z
N MET A 1 3.65 -2.68 -10.59
CA MET A 1 4.13 -2.33 -11.95
C MET A 1 3.21 -2.85 -13.05
N LEU A 2 2.96 -4.17 -13.13
CA LEU A 2 2.13 -4.78 -14.19
C LEU A 2 0.73 -4.17 -14.30
N ALA A 3 0.01 -4.00 -13.18
CA ALA A 3 -1.34 -3.45 -13.17
C ALA A 3 -1.42 -2.02 -13.76
N VAL A 4 -0.45 -1.16 -13.42
CA VAL A 4 -0.38 0.20 -13.99
C VAL A 4 -0.14 0.15 -15.49
N ALA A 5 0.79 -0.70 -15.95
CA ALA A 5 1.08 -0.87 -17.37
C ALA A 5 -0.16 -1.37 -18.14
N VAL A 6 -0.86 -2.38 -17.61
CA VAL A 6 -2.08 -2.93 -18.23
C VAL A 6 -3.16 -1.86 -18.35
N VAL A 7 -3.45 -1.11 -17.27
CA VAL A 7 -4.48 -0.07 -17.31
C VAL A 7 -4.09 1.06 -18.28
N SER A 8 -2.81 1.45 -18.30
CA SER A 8 -2.34 2.49 -19.24
C SER A 8 -2.44 2.05 -20.70
N VAL A 9 -2.10 0.79 -21.00
CA VAL A 9 -2.25 0.22 -22.35
C VAL A 9 -3.73 0.15 -22.76
N MET A 10 -4.61 -0.28 -21.87
CA MET A 10 -6.06 -0.31 -22.12
C MET A 10 -6.60 1.11 -22.39
N ALA A 11 -6.25 2.10 -21.57
CA ALA A 11 -6.67 3.48 -21.77
C ALA A 11 -6.17 4.04 -23.11
N LEU A 12 -4.92 3.75 -23.48
CA LEU A 12 -4.36 4.14 -24.76
C LEU A 12 -5.09 3.46 -25.94
N SER A 13 -5.41 2.17 -25.82
CA SER A 13 -6.15 1.43 -26.85
C SER A 13 -7.54 2.03 -27.06
N VAL A 14 -8.25 2.36 -25.98
CA VAL A 14 -9.57 3.03 -26.07
C VAL A 14 -9.43 4.37 -26.79
N LEU A 15 -8.41 5.15 -26.46
CA LEU A 15 -8.18 6.45 -27.09
C LEU A 15 -7.88 6.31 -28.59
N VAL A 16 -7.05 5.35 -28.99
CA VAL A 16 -6.71 5.08 -30.40
C VAL A 16 -7.97 4.70 -31.20
N VAL A 17 -8.81 3.82 -30.65
CA VAL A 17 -10.09 3.44 -31.28
C VAL A 17 -11.04 4.64 -31.39
N ALA A 18 -11.13 5.46 -30.32
CA ALA A 18 -11.96 6.65 -30.32
C ALA A 18 -11.51 7.67 -31.39
N LEU A 19 -10.20 7.86 -31.57
CA LEU A 19 -9.65 8.74 -32.63
C LEU A 19 -10.03 8.28 -34.03
N SER A 20 -10.13 6.98 -34.27
CA SER A 20 -10.57 6.42 -35.57
C SER A 20 -12.06 6.69 -35.86
N GLN A 21 -12.86 6.95 -34.83
CA GLN A 21 -14.29 7.28 -34.94
C GLN A 21 -14.56 8.79 -35.03
N GLY A 22 -13.55 9.61 -34.86
CA GLY A 22 -13.61 11.06 -34.97
C GLY A 22 -13.24 11.83 -33.70
N VAL A 23 -12.87 13.09 -33.88
CA VAL A 23 -12.33 13.94 -32.80
C VAL A 23 -13.32 14.10 -31.63
N LEU A 24 -14.61 14.16 -31.88
CA LEU A 24 -15.62 14.31 -30.84
C LEU A 24 -15.68 13.07 -29.93
N VAL A 25 -15.66 11.87 -30.52
CA VAL A 25 -15.64 10.62 -29.76
C VAL A 25 -14.37 10.50 -28.92
N ALA A 26 -13.23 10.90 -29.49
CA ALA A 26 -11.97 10.93 -28.76
C ALA A 26 -12.00 11.91 -27.58
N ALA A 27 -12.55 13.11 -27.76
CA ALA A 27 -12.67 14.11 -26.70
C ALA A 27 -13.55 13.63 -25.54
N ILE A 28 -14.66 12.92 -25.82
CA ILE A 28 -15.56 12.34 -24.80
C ILE A 28 -14.87 11.17 -24.06
N SER A 29 -14.04 10.36 -24.75
CA SER A 29 -13.35 9.20 -24.18
C SER A 29 -12.13 9.55 -23.34
N LEU A 30 -11.57 10.75 -23.50
CA LEU A 30 -10.34 11.16 -22.82
C LEU A 30 -10.49 11.28 -21.30
N PRO A 31 -11.51 11.97 -20.72
CA PRO A 31 -11.66 12.11 -19.28
C PRO A 31 -11.77 10.76 -18.53
N PRO A 32 -12.60 9.78 -18.95
CA PRO A 32 -12.63 8.49 -18.28
C PRO A 32 -11.31 7.72 -18.40
N ALA A 33 -10.64 7.75 -19.55
CA ALA A 33 -9.35 7.11 -19.72
C ALA A 33 -8.28 7.73 -18.79
N MET A 34 -8.25 9.04 -18.64
CA MET A 34 -7.37 9.74 -17.68
C MET A 34 -7.72 9.38 -16.24
N LEU A 35 -8.99 9.33 -15.88
CA LEU A 35 -9.43 8.97 -14.53
C LEU A 35 -8.98 7.55 -14.16
N PHE A 36 -9.24 6.56 -15.01
CA PHE A 36 -8.83 5.17 -14.76
C PHE A 36 -7.31 5.02 -14.66
N SER A 37 -6.55 5.66 -15.56
CA SER A 37 -5.08 5.64 -15.52
C SER A 37 -4.55 6.30 -14.24
N PHE A 38 -5.12 7.43 -13.83
CA PHE A 38 -4.73 8.13 -12.61
C PHE A 38 -5.05 7.31 -11.36
N LEU A 39 -6.23 6.69 -11.29
CA LEU A 39 -6.60 5.79 -10.19
C LEU A 39 -5.67 4.58 -10.12
N ALA A 40 -5.31 3.98 -11.25
CA ALA A 40 -4.36 2.88 -11.28
C ALA A 40 -2.98 3.29 -10.74
N LEU A 41 -2.48 4.46 -11.11
CA LEU A 41 -1.25 5.01 -10.55
C LEU A 41 -1.37 5.22 -9.04
N LEU A 42 -2.48 5.81 -8.57
CA LEU A 42 -2.70 6.07 -7.16
C LEU A 42 -2.77 4.79 -6.33
N LEU A 43 -3.41 3.74 -6.84
CA LEU A 43 -3.66 2.51 -6.09
C LEU A 43 -2.48 1.53 -6.13
N PHE A 44 -1.76 1.45 -7.25
CA PHE A 44 -0.75 0.40 -7.46
C PHE A 44 0.69 0.89 -7.49
N TRP A 45 0.93 2.19 -7.67
CA TRP A 45 2.29 2.74 -7.74
C TRP A 45 2.70 3.51 -6.49
N PHE A 46 1.79 4.31 -5.93
CA PHE A 46 2.12 5.18 -4.80
C PHE A 46 2.21 4.49 -3.45
N PRO A 47 1.34 3.50 -3.10
CA PRO A 47 1.40 2.89 -1.78
C PRO A 47 2.68 2.09 -1.61
N ARG A 48 3.46 2.42 -0.57
CA ARG A 48 4.70 1.72 -0.21
C ARG A 48 5.07 1.95 1.24
N VAL A 49 5.95 1.10 1.74
CA VAL A 49 6.56 1.21 3.07
C VAL A 49 8.04 1.46 2.89
N GLU A 50 8.54 2.48 3.53
CA GLU A 50 9.97 2.82 3.57
C GLU A 50 10.43 2.70 5.02
N VAL A 51 11.63 2.18 5.22
CA VAL A 51 12.25 2.02 6.54
C VAL A 51 13.57 2.76 6.51
N ASP A 52 13.76 3.65 7.48
CA ASP A 52 14.96 4.46 7.60
C ASP A 52 15.51 4.42 9.05
N ASP A 53 16.59 5.16 9.31
CA ASP A 53 17.23 5.19 10.63
C ASP A 53 16.34 5.81 11.72
N TYR A 54 15.34 6.60 11.37
CA TYR A 54 14.43 7.27 12.29
C TYR A 54 13.18 6.45 12.59
N GLY A 55 12.77 5.56 11.68
CA GLY A 55 11.54 4.80 11.85
C GLY A 55 10.97 4.21 10.57
N VAL A 56 9.65 4.11 10.55
CA VAL A 56 8.87 3.57 9.44
C VAL A 56 8.01 4.66 8.82
N ARG A 57 8.10 4.78 7.51
CA ARG A 57 7.31 5.69 6.70
C ARG A 57 6.31 4.91 5.88
N ILE A 58 5.03 5.10 6.16
CA ILE A 58 3.91 4.48 5.45
C ILE A 58 3.36 5.50 4.46
N LEU A 59 3.53 5.23 3.17
CA LEU A 59 2.95 6.04 2.11
C LEU A 59 1.69 5.34 1.59
N ASN A 60 0.53 5.90 1.92
CA ASN A 60 -0.75 5.48 1.36
C ASN A 60 -1.19 6.45 0.25
N VAL A 61 -2.31 6.16 -0.42
CA VAL A 61 -2.81 6.93 -1.55
C VAL A 61 -2.94 8.43 -1.22
N PHE A 62 -3.64 8.75 -0.12
CA PHE A 62 -3.95 10.14 0.25
C PHE A 62 -3.22 10.61 1.51
N ARG A 63 -2.49 9.71 2.19
CA ARG A 63 -1.89 9.97 3.49
C ARG A 63 -0.50 9.35 3.59
N GLU A 64 0.44 10.12 4.11
CA GLU A 64 1.76 9.67 4.55
C GLU A 64 1.81 9.70 6.07
N VAL A 65 2.35 8.66 6.67
CA VAL A 65 2.54 8.55 8.12
C VAL A 65 4.00 8.18 8.39
N LYS A 66 4.68 8.99 9.18
CA LYS A 66 6.02 8.70 9.69
C LYS A 66 5.92 8.33 11.15
N VAL A 67 6.41 7.16 11.49
CA VAL A 67 6.40 6.61 12.85
C VAL A 67 7.82 6.39 13.30
N SER A 68 8.28 7.12 14.30
CA SER A 68 9.63 6.90 14.88
C SER A 68 9.70 5.54 15.57
N TRP A 69 10.91 4.98 15.68
CA TRP A 69 11.13 3.68 16.35
C TRP A 69 10.60 3.66 17.78
N GLY A 70 10.75 4.76 18.53
CA GLY A 70 10.25 4.90 19.89
C GLY A 70 8.72 4.95 20.02
N ALA A 71 8.00 5.27 18.94
CA ALA A 71 6.55 5.34 18.94
C ALA A 71 5.87 3.98 18.68
N ILE A 72 6.62 3.00 18.14
CA ILE A 72 6.07 1.68 17.78
C ILE A 72 5.80 0.87 19.05
N LYS A 73 4.55 0.47 19.25
CA LYS A 73 4.12 -0.43 20.33
C LYS A 73 3.94 -1.87 19.86
N ARG A 74 3.38 -2.03 18.66
CA ARG A 74 3.07 -3.34 18.10
C ARG A 74 3.05 -3.29 16.57
N ILE A 75 3.50 -4.38 15.95
CA ILE A 75 3.46 -4.61 14.51
C ILE A 75 2.57 -5.83 14.27
N ASP A 76 1.49 -5.66 13.51
CA ASP A 76 0.55 -6.73 13.12
C ASP A 76 0.49 -6.84 11.59
N THR A 77 0.09 -8.02 11.10
CA THR A 77 0.05 -8.37 9.67
C THR A 77 -1.24 -9.09 9.28
N ARG A 78 -2.33 -8.91 10.07
CA ARG A 78 -3.56 -9.68 9.90
C ARG A 78 -4.18 -9.53 8.50
N TRP A 79 -4.31 -8.30 7.99
CA TRP A 79 -4.88 -7.97 6.68
C TRP A 79 -3.90 -7.19 5.80
N ALA A 80 -3.02 -6.48 6.42
CA ALA A 80 -1.93 -5.71 5.87
C ALA A 80 -0.95 -5.44 7.01
N LEU A 81 0.21 -4.88 6.72
CA LEU A 81 1.09 -4.36 7.74
C LEU A 81 0.38 -3.22 8.50
N GLU A 82 0.20 -3.42 9.81
CA GLU A 82 -0.37 -2.43 10.74
C GLU A 82 0.64 -2.09 11.82
N ILE A 83 0.93 -0.82 12.02
CA ILE A 83 1.78 -0.33 13.12
C ILE A 83 0.87 0.34 14.14
N THR A 84 0.88 -0.18 15.37
CA THR A 84 0.16 0.40 16.50
C THR A 84 1.09 1.30 17.30
N THR A 85 0.65 2.51 17.58
CA THR A 85 1.33 3.53 18.40
C THR A 85 0.44 3.99 19.54
N SER A 86 0.89 4.99 20.32
CA SER A 86 0.04 5.68 21.32
C SER A 86 -1.05 6.53 20.68
N GLU A 87 -0.81 7.01 19.45
CA GLU A 87 -1.71 7.93 18.74
C GLU A 87 -2.74 7.18 17.86
N GLY A 88 -2.57 5.86 17.69
CA GLY A 88 -3.50 5.04 16.91
C GLY A 88 -2.83 3.93 16.11
N LYS A 89 -3.61 3.39 15.18
CA LYS A 89 -3.20 2.30 14.29
C LYS A 89 -3.05 2.82 12.86
N PHE A 90 -1.95 2.48 12.24
CA PHE A 90 -1.61 2.91 10.89
C PHE A 90 -1.38 1.70 9.99
N THR A 91 -2.27 1.52 9.02
CA THR A 91 -2.23 0.41 8.07
C THR A 91 -1.53 0.84 6.79
N ALA A 92 -0.63 0.01 6.31
CA ALA A 92 0.10 0.21 5.06
C ALA A 92 -0.61 -0.50 3.90
N TRP A 93 -1.16 0.26 2.96
CA TRP A 93 -1.88 -0.28 1.80
C TRP A 93 -0.93 -0.92 0.78
N GLY A 94 0.35 -0.55 0.78
CA GLY A 94 1.37 -1.13 -0.09
C GLY A 94 1.97 -2.45 0.42
N ALA A 95 1.59 -2.90 1.64
CA ALA A 95 2.07 -4.14 2.24
C ALA A 95 0.87 -4.98 2.72
N THR A 96 0.10 -5.50 1.78
CA THR A 96 -1.11 -6.29 2.04
C THR A 96 -0.79 -7.74 2.40
N ALA A 97 -1.62 -8.33 3.25
CA ALA A 97 -1.57 -9.77 3.49
C ALA A 97 -2.11 -10.52 2.27
N PRO A 98 -1.51 -11.65 1.91
CA PRO A 98 -2.00 -12.48 0.82
C PRO A 98 -3.36 -13.10 1.20
N GLY A 99 -4.14 -13.45 0.19
CA GLY A 99 -5.43 -14.12 0.38
C GLY A 99 -5.30 -15.45 1.13
N ARG A 100 -6.39 -15.93 1.73
CA ARG A 100 -6.43 -17.16 2.55
C ARG A 100 -5.86 -18.40 1.85
N HIS A 101 -5.91 -18.44 0.53
CA HIS A 101 -5.41 -19.58 -0.24
C HIS A 101 -3.88 -19.69 -0.29
N SER A 102 -3.15 -18.61 -0.06
CA SER A 102 -1.68 -18.65 -0.08
C SER A 102 -1.08 -19.39 1.12
N SER A 103 -1.80 -19.44 2.26
CA SER A 103 -1.36 -20.20 3.43
C SER A 103 -1.39 -21.73 3.21
N ILE A 104 -2.19 -22.21 2.24
CA ILE A 104 -2.29 -23.64 1.93
C ILE A 104 -1.03 -24.14 1.22
N PHE A 105 -0.36 -23.26 0.47
CA PHE A 105 0.86 -23.56 -0.29
C PHE A 105 2.15 -23.15 0.44
N ALA A 106 2.04 -22.55 1.63
CA ALA A 106 3.20 -22.18 2.42
C ALA A 106 3.81 -23.42 3.08
N SER A 107 5.07 -23.71 2.81
CA SER A 107 5.79 -24.78 3.50
C SER A 107 6.06 -24.42 4.97
N ARG A 108 6.11 -25.41 5.85
CA ARG A 108 6.41 -25.27 7.28
C ARG A 108 7.73 -24.51 7.58
N ASP A 109 8.69 -24.60 6.68
CA ASP A 109 10.01 -23.95 6.82
C ASP A 109 9.96 -22.41 6.73
N GLN A 110 8.89 -21.84 6.18
CA GLN A 110 8.77 -20.38 6.02
C GLN A 110 8.39 -19.67 7.33
N GLY A 111 8.08 -20.40 8.38
CA GLY A 111 7.68 -19.87 9.69
C GLY A 111 8.77 -19.80 10.77
N GLN A 112 10.02 -20.21 10.50
CA GLN A 112 11.03 -20.44 11.54
C GLN A 112 11.52 -19.20 12.31
N HIS A 113 11.17 -17.99 11.89
CA HIS A 113 11.64 -16.74 12.52
C HIS A 113 10.47 -15.82 12.95
N LEU A 114 9.32 -16.41 13.24
CA LEU A 114 8.13 -15.65 13.64
C LEU A 114 8.03 -15.59 15.17
N PRO A 115 7.52 -14.48 15.75
CA PRO A 115 7.25 -14.39 17.19
C PRO A 115 6.34 -15.54 17.66
N GLU A 116 6.54 -16.02 18.89
CA GLU A 116 5.73 -17.11 19.49
C GLU A 116 4.22 -16.87 19.42
N SER A 117 3.79 -15.60 19.48
CA SER A 117 2.39 -15.20 19.32
C SER A 117 1.77 -15.56 17.98
N THR A 118 2.59 -15.87 16.97
CA THR A 118 2.16 -16.21 15.60
C THR A 118 1.76 -17.69 15.50
N TYR A 119 2.24 -18.54 16.42
CA TYR A 119 2.00 -20.00 16.43
C TYR A 119 0.73 -20.42 17.16
N ILE A 120 -0.21 -19.52 17.40
CA ILE A 120 -1.47 -19.88 18.04
C ILE A 120 -2.18 -20.95 17.19
N ALA A 121 -2.38 -22.13 17.78
CA ALA A 121 -3.03 -23.29 17.17
C ALA A 121 -2.28 -23.98 16.01
N GLY A 122 -0.96 -23.87 15.92
CA GLY A 122 -0.16 -24.64 14.93
C GLY A 122 -0.31 -24.19 13.47
N THR A 123 -0.92 -23.02 13.23
CA THR A 123 -1.08 -22.44 11.89
C THR A 123 -0.43 -21.05 11.83
N VAL A 124 0.41 -20.84 10.81
CA VAL A 124 1.00 -19.53 10.51
C VAL A 124 -0.06 -18.67 9.80
N ARG A 125 -0.25 -17.43 10.24
CA ARG A 125 -1.15 -16.50 9.54
C ARG A 125 -0.59 -16.16 8.15
N PRO A 126 -1.42 -16.10 7.10
CA PRO A 126 -0.96 -15.76 5.75
C PRO A 126 -0.16 -14.46 5.65
N GLY A 127 -0.53 -13.46 6.45
CA GLY A 127 0.13 -12.15 6.48
C GLY A 127 1.49 -12.14 7.17
N ASP A 128 1.84 -13.17 7.95
CA ASP A 128 3.14 -13.30 8.62
C ASP A 128 4.16 -14.09 7.78
N LEU A 129 3.74 -14.64 6.65
CA LEU A 129 4.66 -15.35 5.74
C LEU A 129 5.68 -14.38 5.15
N ILE A 130 6.97 -14.72 5.23
CA ILE A 130 8.06 -13.92 4.64
C ILE A 130 7.90 -13.75 3.13
N THR A 131 7.20 -14.66 2.48
CA THR A 131 6.86 -14.59 1.06
C THR A 131 5.72 -13.61 0.75
N SER A 132 5.06 -13.06 1.76
CA SER A 132 4.04 -12.02 1.61
C SER A 132 4.63 -10.62 1.77
N ASP A 133 4.05 -9.62 1.09
CA ASP A 133 4.50 -8.23 1.20
C ASP A 133 4.40 -7.72 2.65
N SER A 134 3.30 -8.07 3.36
CA SER A 134 3.11 -7.71 4.77
C SER A 134 4.09 -8.42 5.70
N GLY A 135 4.34 -9.71 5.49
CA GLY A 135 5.25 -10.49 6.32
C GLY A 135 6.71 -10.11 6.11
N ALA A 136 7.14 -9.92 4.85
CA ALA A 136 8.49 -9.45 4.54
C ALA A 136 8.75 -8.07 5.16
N ALA A 137 7.82 -7.13 4.99
CA ALA A 137 7.92 -5.79 5.58
C ALA A 137 7.94 -5.86 7.12
N ALA A 138 7.04 -6.64 7.73
CA ALA A 138 6.99 -6.79 9.19
C ALA A 138 8.26 -7.43 9.76
N ALA A 139 8.79 -8.48 9.12
CA ALA A 139 10.02 -9.14 9.54
C ALA A 139 11.22 -8.19 9.48
N HIS A 140 11.32 -7.41 8.40
CA HIS A 140 12.37 -6.41 8.24
C HIS A 140 12.28 -5.31 9.32
N ILE A 141 11.09 -4.77 9.55
CA ILE A 141 10.84 -3.73 10.56
C ILE A 141 11.13 -4.27 11.96
N ARG A 142 10.63 -5.46 12.31
CA ARG A 142 10.86 -6.08 13.63
C ARG A 142 12.35 -6.26 13.90
N ARG A 143 13.11 -6.76 12.95
CA ARG A 143 14.57 -6.96 13.08
C ARG A 143 15.30 -5.67 13.40
N ILE A 144 14.97 -4.55 12.73
CA ILE A 144 15.60 -3.25 12.96
C ILE A 144 15.13 -2.67 14.29
N TRP A 145 13.84 -2.77 14.59
CA TRP A 145 13.26 -2.29 15.83
C TRP A 145 13.83 -2.99 17.07
N GLU A 146 14.00 -4.31 17.02
CA GLU A 146 14.61 -5.08 18.09
C GLU A 146 16.09 -4.74 18.26
N ALA A 147 16.84 -4.59 17.17
CA ALA A 147 18.26 -4.20 17.21
C ALA A 147 18.46 -2.75 17.70
N GLY A 148 17.46 -1.89 17.54
CA GLY A 148 17.50 -0.48 17.92
C GLY A 148 16.80 -0.16 19.24
N ARG A 149 16.31 -1.14 20.00
CA ARG A 149 15.47 -0.95 21.19
C ARG A 149 16.14 -0.14 22.32
N ASP A 150 17.47 -0.18 22.39
CA ASP A 150 18.25 0.57 23.39
C ASP A 150 18.50 2.05 22.98
N LYS A 151 18.17 2.43 21.76
CA LYS A 151 18.23 3.81 21.32
C LYS A 151 16.92 4.48 21.70
N SER A 152 16.92 5.25 22.78
CA SER A 152 15.80 6.07 23.23
C SER A 152 15.51 7.19 22.22
N LEU A 153 14.87 6.83 21.10
CA LEU A 153 14.37 7.79 20.13
C LEU A 153 13.04 8.34 20.65
N GLU A 154 12.89 9.66 20.54
CA GLU A 154 11.65 10.34 20.91
C GLU A 154 10.47 9.72 20.18
N ALA A 155 9.40 9.38 20.92
CA ALA A 155 8.20 8.79 20.36
C ALA A 155 7.43 9.87 19.59
N LYS A 156 7.49 9.84 18.26
CA LYS A 156 6.86 10.82 17.40
C LYS A 156 6.12 10.14 16.24
N VAL A 157 4.90 10.63 15.97
CA VAL A 157 4.12 10.26 14.81
C VAL A 157 3.77 11.51 14.02
N GLU A 158 4.09 11.54 12.75
CA GLU A 158 3.75 12.64 11.86
C GLU A 158 2.79 12.14 10.77
N VAL A 159 1.65 12.78 10.61
CA VAL A 159 0.67 12.49 9.57
C VAL A 159 0.60 13.65 8.60
N ARG A 160 0.80 13.36 7.31
CA ARG A 160 0.70 14.35 6.22
C ARG A 160 -0.33 13.89 5.20
N TRP A 161 -1.25 14.78 4.82
CA TRP A 161 -2.25 14.51 3.81
C TRP A 161 -1.81 15.02 2.44
N HIS A 162 -2.07 14.23 1.42
CA HIS A 162 -1.79 14.58 0.03
C HIS A 162 -3.02 15.16 -0.65
N PHE A 163 -3.42 16.37 -0.25
CA PHE A 163 -4.60 17.05 -0.80
C PHE A 163 -4.54 17.23 -2.32
N GLY A 164 -3.35 17.39 -2.91
CA GLY A 164 -3.20 17.49 -4.35
C GLY A 164 -3.68 16.25 -5.12
N LYS A 165 -3.45 15.04 -4.57
CA LYS A 165 -3.96 13.80 -5.18
C LYS A 165 -5.48 13.72 -5.09
N LEU A 166 -6.05 14.12 -3.97
CA LEU A 166 -7.49 14.19 -3.77
C LEU A 166 -8.13 15.19 -4.73
N ALA A 167 -7.57 16.39 -4.84
CA ALA A 167 -8.02 17.40 -5.78
C ALA A 167 -7.97 16.90 -7.23
N GLY A 168 -6.88 16.20 -7.62
CA GLY A 168 -6.77 15.60 -8.95
C GLY A 168 -7.88 14.58 -9.26
N VAL A 169 -8.20 13.70 -8.30
CA VAL A 169 -9.32 12.74 -8.45
C VAL A 169 -10.66 13.48 -8.60
N LEU A 170 -10.91 14.45 -7.73
CA LEU A 170 -12.17 15.23 -7.78
C LEU A 170 -12.32 16.01 -9.10
N THR A 171 -11.25 16.64 -9.57
CA THR A 171 -11.25 17.35 -10.86
C THR A 171 -11.61 16.42 -12.01
N LEU A 172 -10.95 15.24 -12.08
CA LEU A 172 -11.26 14.25 -13.11
C LEU A 172 -12.67 13.68 -13.01
N LEU A 173 -13.19 13.49 -11.79
CA LEU A 173 -14.60 13.08 -11.59
C LEU A 173 -15.57 14.13 -12.08
N VAL A 174 -15.35 15.41 -11.74
CA VAL A 174 -16.20 16.52 -12.22
C VAL A 174 -16.15 16.61 -13.73
N LEU A 175 -14.96 16.48 -14.33
CA LEU A 175 -14.79 16.49 -15.78
C LEU A 175 -15.59 15.36 -16.46
N ASN A 176 -15.59 14.18 -15.87
CA ASN A 176 -16.41 13.06 -16.36
C ASN A 176 -17.92 13.37 -16.25
N LEU A 177 -18.37 13.95 -15.13
CA LEU A 177 -19.79 14.33 -14.96
C LEU A 177 -20.25 15.43 -15.91
N LEU A 178 -19.35 16.28 -16.41
CA LEU A 178 -19.68 17.32 -17.38
C LEU A 178 -19.75 16.80 -18.82
N VAL A 179 -19.12 15.65 -19.08
CA VAL A 179 -19.06 15.04 -20.42
C VAL A 179 -20.20 14.04 -20.62
N PHE A 180 -20.74 13.47 -19.56
CA PHE A 180 -21.86 12.50 -19.56
C PHE A 180 -23.07 13.04 -18.82
#